data_18d6283f1dac3798f33e0ce317e81f89
#
_entry.id   18d6283f1dac3798f33e0ce317e81f89
#
_cell.length_a   1.000
_cell.length_b   1.000
_cell.length_c   1.000
_cell.angle_alpha   90.00
_cell.angle_beta   90.00
_cell.angle_gamma   90.00
#
_symmetry.space_group_name_H-M   'P 1'
#
loop_
_entity.id
_entity.type
_entity.pdbx_description
1 polymer ?
#
loop_
_entity_poly.entity_id
_entity_poly.type
_entity_poly.pdbx_seq_one_letter_code
_entity_poly.pdbx_strand_id
1 'polypeptide(L)'
;MRIISSFLLVIAAFTFTFAQRELGVRPTETGGPLMFEQAVFDVLNYEITLDADPKTRSITGTTVMTARTVIPTNVIVLNLDMPYTISKVTEGGKDVKFSHDKNGKIWIWFPMTKQVGDEIKTSITYAGTPRIAPRAPWIGGFMWEKTPNGADWISAALQNDGADLMFPCKDHPSDKPATASMHITV
;
A
#
# COMPACT_ATOMS: atom_id res chain seq x y z
N MET A 1 3.74 21.07 55.85
CA MET A 1 4.76 20.75 54.82
C MET A 1 4.66 19.34 54.19
N ARG A 2 3.89 18.40 54.73
CA ARG A 2 3.71 17.03 54.16
C ARG A 2 2.61 16.88 53.08
N ILE A 3 1.65 17.81 53.00
CA ILE A 3 0.52 17.72 52.06
C ILE A 3 0.90 18.19 50.64
N ILE A 4 1.84 19.12 50.52
CA ILE A 4 2.28 19.67 49.22
C ILE A 4 3.08 18.65 48.42
N SER A 5 3.86 17.76 49.05
CA SER A 5 4.63 16.69 48.39
C SER A 5 3.75 15.60 47.79
N SER A 6 2.58 15.32 48.39
CA SER A 6 1.66 14.31 47.88
C SER A 6 0.88 14.77 46.63
N PHE A 7 0.63 16.08 46.53
CA PHE A 7 -0.04 16.68 45.36
C PHE A 7 0.85 16.75 44.13
N LEU A 8 2.15 16.96 44.31
CA LEU A 8 3.13 16.95 43.20
C LEU A 8 3.34 15.56 42.61
N LEU A 9 3.23 14.50 43.43
CA LEU A 9 3.38 13.11 42.96
C LEU A 9 2.18 12.65 42.11
N VAL A 10 0.98 13.14 42.42
CA VAL A 10 -0.22 12.81 41.63
C VAL A 10 -0.23 13.52 40.27
N ILE A 11 0.31 14.72 40.16
CA ILE A 11 0.41 15.43 38.87
C ILE A 11 1.45 14.80 37.95
N ALA A 12 2.54 14.25 38.48
CA ALA A 12 3.56 13.55 37.69
C ALA A 12 3.06 12.21 37.12
N ALA A 13 2.06 11.57 37.74
CA ALA A 13 1.50 10.31 37.24
C ALA A 13 0.54 10.48 36.04
N PHE A 14 0.04 11.70 35.78
CA PHE A 14 -0.89 11.98 34.68
C PHE A 14 -0.22 12.35 33.36
N THR A 15 1.10 12.47 33.29
CA THR A 15 1.81 12.88 32.06
C THR A 15 2.39 11.72 31.23
N PHE A 16 2.10 10.46 31.58
CA PHE A 16 2.63 9.29 30.86
C PHE A 16 1.63 8.53 29.98
N THR A 17 0.52 9.11 29.64
CA THR A 17 -0.38 8.50 28.68
C THR A 17 -0.43 9.34 27.43
N PHE A 18 0.35 9.00 26.40
CA PHE A 18 0.04 9.28 25.01
C PHE A 18 1.28 9.04 24.12
N ALA A 19 1.60 7.79 23.89
CA ALA A 19 2.48 7.43 22.79
C ALA A 19 1.94 6.21 22.03
N GLN A 20 0.62 6.05 22.03
CA GLN A 20 0.01 5.05 21.15
C GLN A 20 -0.35 5.77 19.86
N ARG A 21 0.43 5.49 18.81
CA ARG A 21 0.15 5.98 17.46
C ARG A 21 -1.16 5.36 16.99
N GLU A 22 -2.13 6.17 16.62
CA GLU A 22 -3.33 5.69 15.94
C GLU A 22 -2.94 5.19 14.56
N LEU A 23 -3.23 3.94 14.25
CA LEU A 23 -3.00 3.37 12.93
C LEU A 23 -3.97 3.99 11.92
N GLY A 24 -3.49 4.20 10.70
CA GLY A 24 -4.31 4.76 9.61
C GLY A 24 -4.57 6.26 9.71
N VAL A 25 -3.82 6.99 10.53
CA VAL A 25 -3.92 8.45 10.63
C VAL A 25 -3.39 9.13 9.38
N ARG A 26 -2.35 8.56 8.75
CA ARG A 26 -1.84 9.03 7.47
C ARG A 26 -2.50 8.27 6.32
N PRO A 27 -2.79 8.92 5.20
CA PRO A 27 -3.40 8.25 4.02
C PRO A 27 -2.62 7.05 3.49
N THR A 28 -1.31 7.02 3.73
CA THR A 28 -0.36 5.97 3.31
C THR A 28 -0.09 4.91 4.37
N GLU A 29 -0.78 4.94 5.50
CA GLU A 29 -0.64 3.91 6.54
C GLU A 29 -1.64 2.79 6.32
N THR A 30 -1.16 1.55 6.41
CA THR A 30 -2.03 0.37 6.45
C THR A 30 -2.84 0.33 7.75
N GLY A 31 -4.01 -0.34 7.74
CA GLY A 31 -4.85 -0.52 8.94
C GLY A 31 -5.76 0.65 9.27
N GLY A 32 -5.94 1.62 8.35
CA GLY A 32 -6.99 2.63 8.45
C GLY A 32 -8.40 2.07 8.18
N PRO A 33 -9.44 2.92 8.14
CA PRO A 33 -10.79 2.48 7.85
C PRO A 33 -10.88 1.86 6.45
N LEU A 34 -11.46 0.66 6.35
CA LEU A 34 -11.75 0.03 5.07
C LEU A 34 -12.81 0.83 4.32
N MET A 35 -12.51 1.29 3.11
CA MET A 35 -13.46 1.97 2.25
C MET A 35 -14.50 0.99 1.71
N PHE A 36 -15.71 1.48 1.42
CA PHE A 36 -16.74 0.65 0.81
C PHE A 36 -16.27 0.05 -0.52
N GLU A 37 -15.60 0.84 -1.35
CA GLU A 37 -15.07 0.43 -2.66
C GLU A 37 -13.90 -0.56 -2.56
N GLN A 38 -13.36 -0.75 -1.37
CA GLN A 38 -12.41 -1.83 -1.05
C GLN A 38 -13.13 -3.05 -0.46
N ALA A 39 -14.25 -2.86 0.24
CA ALA A 39 -15.01 -3.94 0.85
C ALA A 39 -15.84 -4.75 -0.17
N VAL A 40 -16.06 -4.24 -1.38
CA VAL A 40 -16.93 -4.86 -2.39
C VAL A 40 -16.29 -6.04 -3.13
N PHE A 41 -15.01 -6.33 -2.90
CA PHE A 41 -14.29 -7.44 -3.55
C PHE A 41 -13.34 -8.15 -2.58
N ASP A 42 -13.09 -9.42 -2.86
CA ASP A 42 -12.16 -10.32 -2.17
C ASP A 42 -11.00 -10.65 -3.12
N VAL A 43 -9.76 -10.37 -2.69
CA VAL A 43 -8.58 -10.58 -3.52
C VAL A 43 -8.17 -12.05 -3.46
N LEU A 44 -8.03 -12.67 -4.64
CA LEU A 44 -7.64 -14.07 -4.77
C LEU A 44 -6.15 -14.23 -5.08
N ASN A 45 -5.60 -13.37 -5.94
CA ASN A 45 -4.22 -13.49 -6.40
C ASN A 45 -3.63 -12.15 -6.81
N TYR A 46 -2.32 -12.00 -6.61
CA TYR A 46 -1.48 -10.98 -7.25
C TYR A 46 -0.38 -11.63 -8.09
N GLU A 47 -0.20 -11.13 -9.32
CA GLU A 47 0.99 -11.36 -10.15
C GLU A 47 1.72 -10.04 -10.29
N ILE A 48 2.92 -9.95 -9.74
CA ILE A 48 3.69 -8.71 -9.63
C ILE A 48 4.97 -8.87 -10.44
N THR A 49 5.16 -8.02 -11.44
CA THR A 49 6.41 -7.90 -12.18
C THR A 49 7.03 -6.56 -11.87
N LEU A 50 8.28 -6.56 -11.42
CA LEU A 50 9.05 -5.37 -11.04
C LEU A 50 10.40 -5.38 -11.73
N ASP A 51 10.78 -4.21 -12.22
CA ASP A 51 12.14 -3.88 -12.65
C ASP A 51 12.65 -2.75 -11.74
N ALA A 52 13.73 -3.01 -11.01
CA ALA A 52 14.32 -2.08 -10.05
C ALA A 52 15.70 -1.62 -10.56
N ASP A 53 15.82 -0.37 -10.98
CA ASP A 53 17.08 0.21 -11.42
C ASP A 53 17.84 0.87 -10.26
N PRO A 54 18.94 0.26 -9.79
CA PRO A 54 19.72 0.82 -8.69
C PRO A 54 20.44 2.14 -9.05
N LYS A 55 20.66 2.43 -10.33
CA LYS A 55 21.35 3.65 -10.78
C LYS A 55 20.43 4.86 -10.64
N THR A 56 19.19 4.71 -11.05
CA THR A 56 18.18 5.80 -10.99
C THR A 56 17.34 5.71 -9.71
N ARG A 57 17.47 4.62 -8.93
CA ARG A 57 16.67 4.33 -7.75
C ARG A 57 15.17 4.36 -8.05
N SER A 58 14.81 3.82 -9.21
CA SER A 58 13.44 3.81 -9.71
C SER A 58 12.91 2.39 -9.86
N ILE A 59 11.58 2.29 -9.91
CA ILE A 59 10.86 1.05 -10.17
C ILE A 59 9.93 1.27 -11.35
N THR A 60 9.90 0.28 -12.23
CA THR A 60 8.84 0.10 -13.22
C THR A 60 8.17 -1.22 -12.96
N GLY A 61 6.84 -1.27 -12.97
CA GLY A 61 6.13 -2.51 -12.65
C GLY A 61 4.79 -2.65 -13.33
N THR A 62 4.31 -3.88 -13.32
CA THR A 62 2.95 -4.24 -13.66
C THR A 62 2.42 -5.19 -12.60
N THR A 63 1.27 -4.86 -12.03
CA THR A 63 0.56 -5.73 -11.09
C THR A 63 -0.73 -6.19 -11.73
N VAL A 64 -0.93 -7.50 -11.80
CA VAL A 64 -2.22 -8.11 -12.16
C VAL A 64 -2.86 -8.61 -10.88
N MET A 65 -4.03 -8.06 -10.57
CA MET A 65 -4.86 -8.50 -9.45
C MET A 65 -6.04 -9.30 -9.99
N THR A 66 -6.24 -10.49 -9.43
CA THR A 66 -7.47 -11.28 -9.62
C THR A 66 -8.27 -11.26 -8.32
N ALA A 67 -9.53 -10.85 -8.40
CA ALA A 67 -10.43 -10.75 -7.27
C ALA A 67 -11.82 -11.27 -7.62
N ARG A 68 -12.64 -11.48 -6.60
CA ARG A 68 -14.05 -11.84 -6.73
C ARG A 68 -14.92 -10.73 -6.17
N THR A 69 -15.95 -10.35 -6.88
CA THR A 69 -16.96 -9.40 -6.41
C THR A 69 -17.80 -10.02 -5.30
N VAL A 70 -17.91 -9.36 -4.16
CA VAL A 70 -18.74 -9.78 -3.01
C VAL A 70 -19.97 -8.90 -2.80
N ILE A 71 -19.95 -7.67 -3.30
CA ILE A 71 -21.09 -6.74 -3.34
C ILE A 71 -21.13 -6.15 -4.75
N PRO A 72 -22.30 -6.06 -5.41
CA PRO A 72 -22.39 -5.48 -6.74
C PRO A 72 -21.77 -4.08 -6.81
N THR A 73 -20.89 -3.87 -7.79
CA THR A 73 -20.17 -2.61 -7.94
C THR A 73 -19.75 -2.33 -9.37
N ASN A 74 -19.63 -1.05 -9.73
CA ASN A 74 -18.97 -0.60 -10.95
C ASN A 74 -17.69 0.21 -10.67
N VAL A 75 -17.24 0.24 -9.40
CA VAL A 75 -16.01 0.94 -8.99
C VAL A 75 -15.32 0.16 -7.90
N ILE A 76 -14.00 0.10 -7.97
CA ILE A 76 -13.13 -0.42 -6.90
C ILE A 76 -12.03 0.59 -6.60
N VAL A 77 -11.44 0.47 -5.41
CA VAL A 77 -10.28 1.27 -4.98
C VAL A 77 -9.14 0.34 -4.57
N LEU A 78 -7.96 0.63 -5.11
CA LEU A 78 -6.69 0.08 -4.67
C LEU A 78 -5.82 1.20 -4.10
N ASN A 79 -4.68 0.83 -3.54
CA ASN A 79 -3.68 1.74 -2.99
C ASN A 79 -2.39 1.66 -3.80
N LEU A 80 -1.72 2.80 -3.98
CA LEU A 80 -0.35 2.91 -4.47
C LEU A 80 0.21 4.24 -3.96
N ASP A 81 1.41 4.23 -3.40
CA ASP A 81 2.05 5.44 -2.87
C ASP A 81 2.27 6.49 -3.99
N MET A 82 2.23 7.77 -3.60
CA MET A 82 2.21 8.92 -4.51
C MET A 82 3.45 9.13 -5.40
N PRO A 83 4.67 8.67 -5.06
CA PRO A 83 5.83 8.78 -5.95
C PRO A 83 5.70 8.02 -7.27
N TYR A 84 4.66 7.22 -7.42
CA TYR A 84 4.41 6.48 -8.66
C TYR A 84 3.41 7.17 -9.57
N THR A 85 3.66 7.03 -10.87
CA THR A 85 2.72 7.41 -11.94
C THR A 85 2.16 6.16 -12.58
N ILE A 86 0.85 6.10 -12.72
CA ILE A 86 0.16 5.01 -13.41
C ILE A 86 0.00 5.40 -14.87
N SER A 87 0.52 4.58 -15.78
CA SER A 87 0.43 4.80 -17.21
C SER A 87 -0.74 4.07 -17.87
N LYS A 88 -1.18 2.95 -17.28
CA LYS A 88 -2.24 2.13 -17.86
C LYS A 88 -2.96 1.32 -16.79
N VAL A 89 -4.30 1.23 -16.94
CA VAL A 89 -5.14 0.29 -16.18
C VAL A 89 -6.07 -0.42 -17.14
N THR A 90 -6.12 -1.76 -17.04
CA THR A 90 -7.04 -2.58 -17.82
C THR A 90 -7.88 -3.47 -16.91
N GLU A 91 -9.07 -3.87 -17.36
CA GLU A 91 -9.89 -4.92 -16.78
C GLU A 91 -10.24 -5.94 -17.87
N GLY A 92 -9.95 -7.21 -17.63
CA GLY A 92 -10.13 -8.25 -18.63
C GLY A 92 -9.38 -7.98 -19.96
N GLY A 93 -8.26 -7.27 -19.89
CA GLY A 93 -7.43 -6.88 -21.05
C GLY A 93 -7.92 -5.63 -21.79
N LYS A 94 -9.01 -4.99 -21.37
CA LYS A 94 -9.56 -3.76 -21.98
C LYS A 94 -9.26 -2.55 -21.11
N ASP A 95 -8.90 -1.43 -21.72
CA ASP A 95 -8.65 -0.19 -21.01
C ASP A 95 -9.90 0.27 -20.25
N VAL A 96 -9.71 0.71 -19.01
CA VAL A 96 -10.77 1.24 -18.15
C VAL A 96 -10.43 2.63 -17.64
N LYS A 97 -11.46 3.39 -17.27
CA LYS A 97 -11.27 4.69 -16.64
C LYS A 97 -10.66 4.50 -15.25
N PHE A 98 -9.67 5.32 -14.94
CA PHE A 98 -9.05 5.35 -13.61
C PHE A 98 -8.63 6.77 -13.22
N SER A 99 -8.38 6.94 -11.92
CA SER A 99 -7.65 8.10 -11.39
C SER A 99 -6.79 7.67 -10.21
N HIS A 100 -5.64 8.31 -10.04
CA HIS A 100 -4.76 8.15 -8.88
C HIS A 100 -4.78 9.47 -8.11
N ASP A 101 -5.33 9.46 -6.91
CA ASP A 101 -5.53 10.68 -6.13
C ASP A 101 -4.35 10.98 -5.19
N LYS A 102 -4.32 12.19 -4.63
CA LYS A 102 -3.27 12.66 -3.73
C LYS A 102 -3.11 11.87 -2.43
N ASN A 103 -4.05 11.00 -2.11
CA ASN A 103 -4.02 10.11 -0.95
C ASN A 103 -3.55 8.70 -1.30
N GLY A 104 -3.01 8.50 -2.51
CA GLY A 104 -2.54 7.19 -2.98
C GLY A 104 -3.68 6.21 -3.29
N LYS A 105 -4.89 6.70 -3.55
CA LYS A 105 -6.01 5.85 -3.91
C LYS A 105 -6.16 5.77 -5.42
N ILE A 106 -6.19 4.55 -5.95
CA ILE A 106 -6.44 4.26 -7.35
C ILE A 106 -7.92 3.91 -7.50
N TRP A 107 -8.69 4.82 -8.06
CA TRP A 107 -10.09 4.62 -8.41
C TRP A 107 -10.18 3.99 -9.79
N ILE A 108 -10.88 2.86 -9.92
CA ILE A 108 -11.02 2.11 -11.18
C ILE A 108 -12.50 1.93 -11.43
N TRP A 109 -13.00 2.45 -12.57
CA TRP A 109 -14.42 2.37 -12.94
C TRP A 109 -14.63 1.35 -14.05
N PHE A 110 -15.54 0.43 -13.82
CA PHE A 110 -15.96 -0.57 -14.81
C PHE A 110 -17.11 -0.02 -15.67
N PRO A 111 -17.15 -0.37 -16.97
CA PRO A 111 -18.22 0.08 -17.86
C PRO A 111 -19.60 -0.53 -17.53
N MET A 112 -19.60 -1.66 -16.82
CA MET A 112 -20.79 -2.35 -16.34
C MET A 112 -20.64 -2.75 -14.89
N THR A 113 -21.76 -2.83 -14.17
CA THR A 113 -21.79 -3.32 -12.79
C THR A 113 -21.39 -4.80 -12.76
N LYS A 114 -20.37 -5.11 -11.99
CA LYS A 114 -20.00 -6.47 -11.62
C LYS A 114 -20.99 -7.00 -10.60
N GLN A 115 -21.48 -8.21 -10.80
CA GLN A 115 -22.39 -8.89 -9.88
C GLN A 115 -21.61 -9.74 -8.87
N VAL A 116 -22.28 -10.14 -7.79
CA VAL A 116 -21.68 -11.06 -6.80
C VAL A 116 -21.19 -12.32 -7.48
N GLY A 117 -19.95 -12.68 -7.24
CA GLY A 117 -19.28 -13.84 -7.84
C GLY A 117 -18.52 -13.55 -9.14
N ASP A 118 -18.74 -12.40 -9.77
CA ASP A 118 -18.01 -12.02 -10.97
C ASP A 118 -16.52 -11.84 -10.67
N GLU A 119 -15.68 -12.30 -11.61
CA GLU A 119 -14.23 -12.08 -11.56
C GLU A 119 -13.91 -10.62 -11.95
N ILE A 120 -13.00 -10.04 -11.21
CA ILE A 120 -12.31 -8.80 -11.51
C ILE A 120 -10.86 -9.15 -11.80
N LYS A 121 -10.36 -8.88 -13.01
CA LYS A 121 -8.96 -9.06 -13.37
C LYS A 121 -8.38 -7.75 -13.89
N THR A 122 -7.79 -6.98 -12.97
CA THR A 122 -7.16 -5.70 -13.32
C THR A 122 -5.67 -5.87 -13.55
N SER A 123 -5.14 -5.14 -14.54
CA SER A 123 -3.70 -4.98 -14.76
C SER A 123 -3.34 -3.51 -14.69
N ILE A 124 -2.37 -3.16 -13.84
CA ILE A 124 -1.94 -1.78 -13.57
C ILE A 124 -0.47 -1.66 -13.87
N THR A 125 -0.10 -0.81 -14.83
CA THR A 125 1.29 -0.49 -15.17
C THR A 125 1.67 0.85 -14.55
N TYR A 126 2.77 0.87 -13.81
CA TYR A 126 3.21 2.03 -13.04
C TYR A 126 4.73 2.15 -13.06
N ALA A 127 5.22 3.35 -12.79
CA ALA A 127 6.65 3.63 -12.66
C ALA A 127 6.87 4.83 -11.73
N GLY A 128 8.04 4.90 -11.09
CA GLY A 128 8.42 6.05 -10.27
C GLY A 128 9.63 5.78 -9.40
N THR A 129 9.98 6.80 -8.61
CA THR A 129 11.04 6.71 -7.61
C THR A 129 10.39 6.45 -6.26
N PRO A 130 10.50 5.24 -5.71
CA PRO A 130 9.85 4.90 -4.46
C PRO A 130 10.38 5.73 -3.31
N ARG A 131 9.56 5.91 -2.30
CA ARG A 131 9.92 6.58 -1.05
C ARG A 131 11.11 5.88 -0.39
N ILE A 132 12.13 6.64 -0.02
CA ILE A 132 13.25 6.14 0.79
C ILE A 132 12.79 5.97 2.23
N ALA A 133 13.14 4.86 2.85
CA ALA A 133 12.85 4.61 4.27
C ALA A 133 13.64 5.58 5.16
N PRO A 134 12.98 6.52 5.87
CA PRO A 134 13.71 7.46 6.74
C PRO A 134 14.29 6.76 7.96
N ARG A 135 13.68 5.68 8.41
CA ARG A 135 14.11 4.90 9.58
C ARG A 135 13.56 3.47 9.53
N ALA A 136 14.15 2.65 8.66
CA ALA A 136 13.79 1.24 8.59
C ALA A 136 14.10 0.52 9.94
N PRO A 137 13.32 -0.47 10.36
CA PRO A 137 12.07 -0.94 9.77
C PRO A 137 10.83 -0.16 10.23
N TRP A 138 10.98 0.87 11.07
CA TRP A 138 9.90 1.57 11.78
C TRP A 138 9.11 2.55 10.93
N ILE A 139 9.77 3.15 9.92
CA ILE A 139 9.15 3.99 8.91
C ILE A 139 9.55 3.42 7.57
N GLY A 140 8.56 2.99 6.81
CA GLY A 140 8.72 2.21 5.61
C GLY A 140 9.20 3.00 4.39
N GLY A 141 9.62 2.25 3.40
CA GLY A 141 10.17 2.71 2.12
C GLY A 141 11.29 1.80 1.64
N PHE A 142 11.95 2.22 0.58
CA PHE A 142 13.06 1.51 -0.03
C PHE A 142 14.40 1.94 0.57
N MET A 143 15.34 1.01 0.59
CA MET A 143 16.74 1.22 0.94
C MET A 143 17.59 0.80 -0.27
N TRP A 144 18.40 1.75 -0.79
CA TRP A 144 19.27 1.58 -1.93
C TRP A 144 20.71 1.69 -1.45
N GLU A 145 21.31 0.57 -1.17
CA GLU A 145 22.59 0.46 -0.49
C GLU A 145 23.61 -0.29 -1.33
N LYS A 146 24.82 -0.44 -0.81
CA LYS A 146 25.87 -1.26 -1.37
C LYS A 146 26.32 -2.29 -0.33
N THR A 147 26.64 -3.48 -0.81
CA THR A 147 27.32 -4.48 -0.01
C THR A 147 28.78 -4.08 0.25
N PRO A 148 29.49 -4.66 1.23
CA PRO A 148 30.90 -4.35 1.47
C PRO A 148 31.83 -4.54 0.25
N ASN A 149 31.47 -5.43 -0.68
CA ASN A 149 32.21 -5.66 -1.92
C ASN A 149 31.72 -4.77 -3.09
N GLY A 150 30.84 -3.80 -2.82
CA GLY A 150 30.40 -2.78 -3.80
C GLY A 150 29.23 -3.16 -4.70
N ALA A 151 28.66 -4.37 -4.54
CA ALA A 151 27.45 -4.75 -5.28
C ALA A 151 26.22 -3.98 -4.79
N ASP A 152 25.24 -3.77 -5.67
CA ASP A 152 23.99 -3.14 -5.28
C ASP A 152 23.19 -4.03 -4.31
N TRP A 153 22.59 -3.40 -3.31
CA TRP A 153 21.72 -4.02 -2.33
C TRP A 153 20.43 -3.22 -2.23
N ILE A 154 19.33 -3.80 -2.70
CA ILE A 154 18.03 -3.17 -2.67
C ILE A 154 17.14 -3.92 -1.67
N SER A 155 16.52 -3.20 -0.76
CA SER A 155 15.57 -3.75 0.20
C SER A 155 14.41 -2.80 0.42
N ALA A 156 13.30 -3.31 0.96
CA ALA A 156 12.11 -2.52 1.28
C ALA A 156 11.60 -2.88 2.67
N ALA A 157 11.27 -1.88 3.46
CA ALA A 157 10.55 -2.00 4.71
C ALA A 157 9.10 -1.59 4.46
N LEU A 158 8.17 -2.54 4.59
CA LEU A 158 6.74 -2.32 4.27
C LEU A 158 5.85 -2.37 5.51
N GLN A 159 6.40 -2.78 6.64
CA GLN A 159 5.65 -2.89 7.89
C GLN A 159 5.08 -1.54 8.33
N ASN A 160 3.81 -1.50 8.71
CA ASN A 160 3.01 -0.35 9.12
C ASN A 160 2.67 0.66 8.01
N ASP A 161 3.47 0.75 6.97
CA ASP A 161 3.22 1.67 5.86
C ASP A 161 2.51 1.02 4.66
N GLY A 162 2.55 -0.33 4.57
CA GLY A 162 1.79 -1.09 3.59
C GLY A 162 2.59 -1.57 2.37
N ALA A 163 2.02 -2.53 1.65
CA ALA A 163 2.59 -3.06 0.42
C ALA A 163 2.43 -2.11 -0.78
N ASP A 164 1.54 -1.15 -0.68
CA ASP A 164 1.32 -0.08 -1.65
C ASP A 164 2.53 0.86 -1.83
N LEU A 165 3.52 0.79 -0.94
CA LEU A 165 4.83 1.40 -1.14
C LEU A 165 5.61 0.78 -2.31
N MET A 166 5.24 -0.42 -2.75
CA MET A 166 5.96 -1.16 -3.77
C MET A 166 5.10 -1.49 -5.00
N PHE A 167 3.83 -1.82 -4.81
CA PHE A 167 2.94 -2.19 -5.91
C PHE A 167 1.47 -1.88 -5.62
N PRO A 168 0.64 -1.67 -6.65
CA PRO A 168 -0.80 -1.45 -6.46
C PRO A 168 -1.47 -2.64 -5.78
N CYS A 169 -2.15 -2.41 -4.66
CA CYS A 169 -2.85 -3.47 -3.92
C CYS A 169 -4.03 -2.92 -3.11
N LYS A 170 -4.87 -3.80 -2.61
CA LYS A 170 -5.81 -3.51 -1.53
C LYS A 170 -5.03 -3.57 -0.21
N ASP A 171 -4.51 -2.44 0.22
CA ASP A 171 -3.66 -2.36 1.40
C ASP A 171 -4.48 -2.25 2.68
N HIS A 172 -5.13 -3.36 3.05
CA HIS A 172 -5.90 -3.46 4.28
C HIS A 172 -5.78 -4.88 4.87
N PRO A 173 -5.55 -5.02 6.19
CA PRO A 173 -5.28 -6.32 6.83
C PRO A 173 -6.49 -7.27 6.86
N SER A 174 -7.69 -6.81 6.53
CA SER A 174 -8.89 -7.65 6.46
C SER A 174 -8.94 -8.56 5.23
N ASP A 175 -8.08 -8.33 4.24
CA ASP A 175 -8.07 -9.10 3.01
C ASP A 175 -6.65 -9.59 2.73
N LYS A 176 -6.50 -10.90 2.57
CA LYS A 176 -5.23 -11.56 2.27
C LYS A 176 -5.41 -12.44 1.05
N PRO A 177 -4.67 -12.21 -0.03
CA PRO A 177 -4.75 -13.04 -1.22
C PRO A 177 -4.39 -14.49 -0.89
N ALA A 178 -5.07 -15.45 -1.52
CA ALA A 178 -4.76 -16.86 -1.37
C ALA A 178 -3.37 -17.20 -1.94
N THR A 179 -2.96 -16.49 -3.00
CA THR A 179 -1.65 -16.67 -3.66
C THR A 179 -1.09 -15.33 -4.13
N ALA A 180 0.23 -15.28 -4.27
CA ALA A 180 0.93 -14.19 -4.95
C ALA A 180 2.17 -14.74 -5.65
N SER A 181 2.50 -14.18 -6.81
CA SER A 181 3.77 -14.42 -7.51
C SER A 181 4.49 -13.09 -7.72
N MET A 182 5.81 -13.12 -7.63
CA MET A 182 6.63 -11.93 -7.78
C MET A 182 7.83 -12.23 -8.69
N HIS A 183 7.96 -11.47 -9.77
CA HIS A 183 9.06 -11.51 -10.71
C HIS A 183 9.82 -10.19 -10.63
N ILE A 184 11.04 -10.25 -10.09
CA ILE A 184 11.87 -9.06 -9.88
C ILE A 184 13.10 -9.14 -10.76
N THR A 185 13.34 -8.06 -11.53
CA THR A 185 14.58 -7.81 -12.27
C THR A 185 15.34 -6.66 -11.60
N VAL A 186 16.68 -6.77 -11.54
CA VAL A 186 17.58 -5.75 -10.97
C VAL A 186 18.73 -5.50 -11.94
#